data_9a8618de5a8e5a99a717e4346b3f3b46
#
_entry.id   9a8618de5a8e5a99a717e4346b3f3b46
#
_cell.length_a   1.000
_cell.length_b   1.000
_cell.length_c   1.000
_cell.angle_alpha   90.00
_cell.angle_beta   90.00
_cell.angle_gamma   90.00
#
_symmetry.space_group_name_H-M   'P 1'
#
loop_
_entity.id
_entity.type
_entity.pdbx_description
1 polymer ?
#
loop_
_entity_poly.entity_id
_entity_poly.type
_entity_poly.pdbx_seq_one_letter_code
_entity_poly.pdbx_strand_id
1 'polypeptide(L)'
;MLALLLIAAWCAPAQALTLRCSKGLVLQEDSLEEVLRKCGEPDKRVRTLPALRNNGVPKLNAVTVDIWTYGPRNGMTRELHFIEGKLKEVRSTRD
;
A
#
# COMPACT_ATOMS: atom_id res chain seq x y z
N MET A 1 -17.67 42.89 23.07
CA MET A 1 -18.18 41.74 22.36
C MET A 1 -17.08 40.84 21.88
N LEU A 2 -16.95 39.73 22.46
CA LEU A 2 -15.91 38.76 22.09
C LEU A 2 -16.39 37.88 20.99
N ALA A 3 -15.72 37.97 19.86
CA ALA A 3 -15.93 36.95 18.83
C ALA A 3 -15.13 35.74 19.21
N LEU A 4 -15.81 34.69 19.54
CA LEU A 4 -15.16 33.43 19.81
C LEU A 4 -14.73 32.81 18.50
N LEU A 5 -13.46 32.83 18.26
CA LEU A 5 -12.91 32.09 17.14
C LEU A 5 -12.70 30.65 17.56
N LEU A 6 -13.63 29.83 17.16
CA LEU A 6 -13.44 28.41 17.26
C LEU A 6 -12.50 27.97 16.16
N ILE A 7 -11.27 27.79 16.54
CA ILE A 7 -10.34 27.14 15.63
C ILE A 7 -10.53 25.64 15.81
N ALA A 8 -11.25 25.07 14.86
CA ALA A 8 -11.32 23.63 14.80
C ALA A 8 -9.95 23.11 14.38
N ALA A 9 -9.26 22.49 15.30
CA ALA A 9 -8.04 21.80 14.97
C ALA A 9 -8.41 20.60 14.11
N TRP A 10 -8.08 20.72 12.85
CA TRP A 10 -8.26 19.62 11.94
C TRP A 10 -7.10 18.67 12.11
N CYS A 11 -7.32 17.60 12.86
CA CYS A 11 -6.42 16.47 12.80
C CYS A 11 -6.71 15.75 11.51
N ALA A 12 -5.96 16.05 10.48
CA ALA A 12 -5.99 15.21 9.30
C ALA A 12 -5.51 13.83 9.72
N PRO A 13 -6.26 12.76 9.41
CA PRO A 13 -5.77 11.42 9.67
C PRO A 13 -4.45 11.26 8.94
N ALA A 14 -3.45 10.79 9.64
CA ALA A 14 -2.16 10.54 9.05
C ALA A 14 -2.35 9.56 7.90
N GLN A 15 -2.18 10.04 6.69
CA GLN A 15 -2.18 9.20 5.51
C GLN A 15 -0.84 8.48 5.46
N ALA A 16 -0.72 7.43 6.26
CA ALA A 16 0.54 6.70 6.37
C ALA A 16 0.89 5.93 5.09
N LEU A 17 -0.03 5.88 4.13
CA LEU A 17 0.11 5.02 2.96
C LEU A 17 0.13 5.81 1.66
N THR A 18 0.96 6.85 1.62
CA THR A 18 1.20 7.56 0.39
C THR A 18 2.64 7.35 -0.05
N LEU A 19 2.79 7.07 -1.32
CA LEU A 19 4.08 6.92 -1.95
C LEU A 19 4.08 7.76 -3.21
N ARG A 20 5.09 8.61 -3.36
CA ARG A 20 5.19 9.41 -4.56
C ARG A 20 5.99 8.66 -5.60
N CYS A 21 5.33 8.39 -6.72
CA CYS A 21 5.99 7.81 -7.89
C CYS A 21 6.10 8.84 -9.01
N SER A 22 6.85 8.50 -10.05
CA SER A 22 7.12 9.44 -11.14
C SER A 22 5.88 9.92 -11.87
N LYS A 23 4.83 9.10 -11.91
CA LYS A 23 3.61 9.43 -12.64
C LYS A 23 2.39 9.63 -11.75
N GLY A 24 2.60 9.80 -10.47
CA GLY A 24 1.50 10.08 -9.57
C GLY A 24 1.74 9.64 -8.15
N LEU A 25 0.78 9.98 -7.31
CA LEU A 25 0.81 9.64 -5.91
C LEU A 25 0.01 8.36 -5.68
N VAL A 26 0.65 7.38 -5.06
CA VAL A 26 -0.02 6.13 -4.71
C VAL A 26 -0.75 6.34 -3.40
N LEU A 27 -2.02 5.96 -3.40
CA LEU A 27 -2.89 6.12 -2.24
C LEU A 27 -3.30 4.75 -1.70
N GLN A 28 -3.74 4.74 -0.46
CA GLN A 28 -4.32 3.55 0.13
C GLN A 28 -5.53 3.08 -0.70
N GLU A 29 -5.67 1.79 -0.86
CA GLU A 29 -6.73 1.16 -1.65
C GLU A 29 -6.50 1.24 -3.16
N ASP A 30 -5.39 1.80 -3.62
CA ASP A 30 -5.06 1.76 -5.04
C ASP A 30 -4.92 0.31 -5.49
N SER A 31 -5.39 0.02 -6.69
CA SER A 31 -5.27 -1.31 -7.27
C SER A 31 -3.84 -1.57 -7.75
N LEU A 32 -3.55 -2.84 -8.00
CA LEU A 32 -2.27 -3.22 -8.59
C LEU A 32 -2.03 -2.47 -9.90
N GLU A 33 -3.07 -2.36 -10.73
CA GLU A 33 -2.97 -1.67 -12.01
C GLU A 33 -2.70 -0.19 -11.84
N GLU A 34 -3.32 0.46 -10.86
CA GLU A 34 -3.07 1.86 -10.57
C GLU A 34 -1.63 2.10 -10.14
N VAL A 35 -1.11 1.25 -9.27
CA VAL A 35 0.27 1.36 -8.81
C VAL A 35 1.24 1.12 -9.96
N LEU A 36 0.93 0.13 -10.80
CA LEU A 36 1.76 -0.18 -11.97
C LEU A 36 1.82 1.03 -12.92
N ARG A 37 0.69 1.67 -13.12
CA ARG A 37 0.61 2.86 -13.99
C ARG A 37 1.40 4.03 -13.41
N LYS A 38 1.33 4.23 -12.10
CA LYS A 38 1.98 5.35 -11.42
C LYS A 38 3.47 5.12 -11.17
N CYS A 39 3.84 3.92 -10.81
CA CYS A 39 5.19 3.58 -10.35
C CYS A 39 5.99 2.73 -11.32
N GLY A 40 5.33 2.10 -12.29
CA GLY A 40 6.00 1.18 -13.21
C GLY A 40 6.22 -0.19 -12.59
N GLU A 41 6.99 -1.01 -13.27
CA GLU A 41 7.26 -2.38 -12.85
C GLU A 41 8.07 -2.38 -11.55
N PRO A 42 7.67 -3.19 -10.56
CA PRO A 42 8.48 -3.36 -9.37
C PRO A 42 9.73 -4.20 -9.67
N ASP A 43 10.73 -4.05 -8.84
CA ASP A 43 11.95 -4.83 -8.98
C ASP A 43 11.74 -6.30 -8.59
N LYS A 44 10.77 -6.54 -7.72
CA LYS A 44 10.43 -7.89 -7.29
C LYS A 44 8.95 -7.98 -7.00
N ARG A 45 8.35 -9.11 -7.35
CA ARG A 45 6.95 -9.42 -7.07
C ARG A 45 6.84 -10.78 -6.40
N VAL A 46 6.06 -10.85 -5.34
CA VAL A 46 5.73 -12.11 -4.69
C VAL A 46 4.22 -12.16 -4.52
N ARG A 47 3.60 -13.23 -4.98
CA ARG A 47 2.17 -13.44 -4.77
C ARG A 47 1.97 -14.66 -3.91
N THR A 48 1.23 -14.49 -2.83
CA THR A 48 0.83 -15.58 -1.96
C THR A 48 -0.66 -15.81 -2.14
N LEU A 49 -1.01 -16.99 -2.60
CA LEU A 49 -2.40 -17.36 -2.81
C LEU A 49 -3.06 -17.71 -1.49
N PRO A 50 -4.40 -17.66 -1.43
CA PRO A 50 -5.11 -18.03 -0.21
C PRO A 50 -4.76 -19.46 0.20
N ALA A 51 -4.58 -19.67 1.50
CA ALA A 51 -4.36 -21.00 2.03
C ALA A 51 -5.59 -21.88 1.78
N LEU A 52 -5.35 -23.13 1.38
CA LEU A 52 -6.43 -24.06 1.05
C LEU A 52 -6.61 -25.07 2.16
N ARG A 53 -7.85 -25.52 2.31
CA ARG A 53 -8.17 -26.69 3.15
C ARG A 53 -7.80 -27.96 2.39
N ASN A 54 -7.83 -29.08 3.10
CA ASN A 54 -7.50 -30.37 2.50
C ASN A 54 -8.37 -30.73 1.30
N ASN A 55 -9.57 -30.18 1.22
CA ASN A 55 -10.50 -30.43 0.12
C ASN A 55 -10.34 -29.44 -1.04
N GLY A 56 -9.32 -28.58 -1.02
CA GLY A 56 -9.09 -27.60 -2.07
C GLY A 56 -9.90 -26.32 -1.96
N VAL A 57 -10.73 -26.18 -0.92
CA VAL A 57 -11.52 -24.97 -0.68
C VAL A 57 -10.68 -23.99 0.12
N PRO A 58 -10.69 -22.69 -0.21
CA PRO A 58 -9.94 -21.69 0.56
C PRO A 58 -10.34 -21.69 2.03
N LYS A 59 -9.36 -21.54 2.90
CA LYS A 59 -9.62 -21.39 4.32
C LYS A 59 -10.38 -20.10 4.58
N LEU A 60 -11.18 -20.12 5.64
CA LEU A 60 -11.93 -18.94 6.04
C LEU A 60 -10.97 -17.78 6.29
N ASN A 61 -11.30 -16.61 5.75
CA ASN A 61 -10.49 -15.39 5.85
C ASN A 61 -9.13 -15.47 5.15
N ALA A 62 -8.88 -16.49 4.34
CA ALA A 62 -7.66 -16.51 3.54
C ALA A 62 -7.80 -15.56 2.36
N VAL A 63 -6.74 -14.80 2.12
CA VAL A 63 -6.74 -13.76 1.08
C VAL A 63 -5.49 -13.86 0.22
N THR A 64 -5.58 -13.33 -0.99
CA THR A 64 -4.41 -13.20 -1.85
C THR A 64 -3.60 -11.99 -1.40
N VAL A 65 -2.31 -12.21 -1.17
CA VAL A 65 -1.40 -11.14 -0.77
C VAL A 65 -0.35 -10.98 -1.86
N ASP A 66 -0.21 -9.76 -2.35
CA ASP A 66 0.86 -9.40 -3.29
C ASP A 66 1.82 -8.46 -2.60
N ILE A 67 3.11 -8.76 -2.70
CA ILE A 67 4.15 -7.90 -2.18
C ILE A 67 5.02 -7.46 -3.34
N TRP A 68 5.05 -6.16 -3.60
CA TRP A 68 5.87 -5.56 -4.63
C TRP A 68 7.00 -4.78 -3.99
N THR A 69 8.21 -5.03 -4.43
CA THR A 69 9.40 -4.39 -3.89
C THR A 69 9.98 -3.44 -4.94
N TYR A 70 10.14 -2.19 -4.54
CA TYR A 70 10.78 -1.16 -5.35
C TYR A 70 12.08 -0.75 -4.67
N GLY A 71 13.17 -0.92 -5.37
CA GLY A 71 14.48 -0.55 -4.83
C GLY A 71 15.41 -1.75 -4.65
N PRO A 72 16.58 -1.53 -4.05
CA PRO A 72 16.99 -0.30 -3.39
C PRO A 72 17.32 0.85 -4.34
N ARG A 73 16.88 2.04 -3.96
CA ARG A 73 17.20 3.26 -4.69
C ARG A 73 17.61 4.32 -3.68
N ASN A 74 18.80 4.86 -3.84
CA ASN A 74 19.34 5.83 -2.89
C ASN A 74 19.35 5.30 -1.45
N GLY A 75 19.61 4.00 -1.29
CA GLY A 75 19.63 3.38 0.01
C GLY A 75 18.26 3.10 0.61
N MET A 76 17.20 3.24 -0.17
CA MET A 76 15.84 3.03 0.31
C MET A 76 15.16 1.93 -0.49
N THR A 77 14.53 1.01 0.23
CA THR A 77 13.72 -0.05 -0.36
C THR A 77 12.29 0.12 0.12
N ARG A 78 11.34 0.02 -0.78
CA ARG A 78 9.92 0.15 -0.44
C ARG A 78 9.19 -1.11 -0.82
N GLU A 79 8.40 -1.63 0.13
CA GLU A 79 7.54 -2.77 -0.09
C GLU A 79 6.10 -2.33 -0.05
N LEU A 80 5.36 -2.70 -1.07
CA LEU A 80 3.94 -2.42 -1.15
C LEU A 80 3.18 -3.72 -0.94
N HIS A 81 2.35 -3.75 0.07
CA HIS A 81 1.57 -4.93 0.42
C HIS A 81 0.12 -4.75 -0.04
N PHE A 82 -0.29 -5.60 -0.97
CA PHE A 82 -1.64 -5.58 -1.52
C PHE A 82 -2.41 -6.77 -0.97
N ILE A 83 -3.63 -6.53 -0.53
CA ILE A 83 -4.53 -7.58 -0.08
C ILE A 83 -5.75 -7.55 -0.97
N GLU A 84 -6.05 -8.68 -1.61
CA GLU A 84 -7.15 -8.81 -2.57
C GLU A 84 -7.07 -7.73 -3.65
N GLY A 85 -5.84 -7.43 -4.11
CA GLY A 85 -5.62 -6.49 -5.19
C GLY A 85 -5.64 -5.02 -4.82
N LYS A 86 -5.71 -4.70 -3.53
CA LYS A 86 -5.73 -3.31 -3.06
C LYS A 86 -4.59 -3.02 -2.11
N LEU A 87 -3.97 -1.87 -2.28
CA LEU A 87 -2.84 -1.48 -1.45
C LEU A 87 -3.29 -1.24 -0.01
N LYS A 88 -2.69 -1.98 0.92
CA LYS A 88 -3.01 -1.87 2.34
C LYS A 88 -1.88 -1.29 3.16
N GLU A 89 -0.64 -1.48 2.75
CA GLU A 89 0.50 -1.05 3.55
C GLU A 89 1.69 -0.74 2.66
N VAL A 90 2.44 0.29 3.02
CA VAL A 90 3.72 0.61 2.40
C VAL A 90 4.77 0.59 3.50
N ARG A 91 5.80 -0.24 3.32
CA ARG A 91 6.92 -0.30 4.25
C ARG A 91 8.15 0.25 3.57
N SER A 92 8.87 1.10 4.27
CA SER A 92 10.12 1.66 3.78
C SER A 92 11.25 1.21 4.67
N THR A 93 12.30 0.68 4.06
CA THR A 93 13.47 0.23 4.79
C THR A 93 14.69 0.95 4.23
N ARG A 94 15.51 1.49 5.13
CA ARG A 94 16.75 2.13 4.74
C ARG A 94 17.90 1.17 4.97
N ASP A 95 18.72 1.04 3.95
CA ASP A 95 19.94 0.20 4.06
C ASP A 95 21.04 0.90 4.84
#